data_20a57c33f33ca60d55efb6e2dd09862d
#
_entry.id   20a57c33f33ca60d55efb6e2dd09862d
#
_cell.length_a   1.000
_cell.length_b   1.000
_cell.length_c   1.000
_cell.angle_alpha   90.00
_cell.angle_beta   90.00
_cell.angle_gamma   90.00
#
_symmetry.space_group_name_H-M   'P 1'
#
loop_
_entity.id
_entity.type
_entity.pdbx_description
1 polymer ?
#
loop_
_entity_poly.entity_id
_entity_poly.type
_entity_poly.pdbx_seq_one_letter_code
_entity_poly.pdbx_strand_id
1 'polypeptide(L)'
;MISAVAVTSVAALHNGRAAAKAAQGAATATTVASGVYTADQARRGQTKYNQVCSNCHLSDLSGSDQAPALAGGDFLDRWDGQTVGDLADRIRTSMPQDDIGSLNTQMSTDITAYLLQVNRFPEGKEEMKPDRAVLKTIAIKKK
;
A
#
# COMPACT_ATOMS: atom_id res chain seq x y z
N MET A 1 27.39 28.69 78.89
CA MET A 1 27.95 28.25 77.64
C MET A 1 27.01 27.16 77.07
N ILE A 2 26.14 27.54 76.18
CA ILE A 2 25.11 26.67 75.60
C ILE A 2 25.37 26.66 74.08
N SER A 3 25.84 25.48 73.60
CA SER A 3 26.07 25.29 72.17
C SER A 3 24.78 24.85 71.49
N ALA A 4 24.32 25.60 70.53
CA ALA A 4 23.21 25.26 69.71
C ALA A 4 23.66 24.35 68.54
N VAL A 5 23.05 23.17 68.44
CA VAL A 5 23.24 22.22 67.30
C VAL A 5 22.17 22.57 66.27
N ALA A 6 22.61 23.02 65.09
CA ALA A 6 21.72 23.24 63.97
C ALA A 6 21.49 21.90 63.23
N VAL A 7 20.22 21.48 63.17
CA VAL A 7 19.76 20.32 62.38
C VAL A 7 19.42 20.83 60.99
N THR A 8 20.23 20.46 60.01
CA THR A 8 19.94 20.73 58.60
C THR A 8 19.07 19.62 58.06
N SER A 9 17.82 19.95 57.73
CA SER A 9 16.87 19.07 57.05
C SER A 9 17.25 19.02 55.57
N VAL A 10 17.61 17.84 55.08
CA VAL A 10 17.82 17.54 53.65
C VAL A 10 16.43 17.23 53.03
N ALA A 11 15.92 18.12 52.22
CA ALA A 11 14.74 17.91 51.46
C ALA A 11 15.07 16.99 50.24
N ALA A 12 14.53 15.77 50.27
CA ALA A 12 14.65 14.83 49.15
C ALA A 12 13.71 15.28 48.01
N LEU A 13 14.28 15.78 46.92
CA LEU A 13 13.58 16.06 45.69
C LEU A 13 13.20 14.74 45.00
N HIS A 14 11.99 14.31 45.15
CA HIS A 14 11.44 13.20 44.38
C HIS A 14 11.18 13.68 42.95
N ASN A 15 12.11 13.38 42.04
CA ASN A 15 11.90 13.50 40.60
C ASN A 15 10.85 12.49 40.15
N GLY A 16 9.61 12.89 40.17
CA GLY A 16 8.53 12.16 39.54
C GLY A 16 8.73 12.14 38.03
N ARG A 17 9.36 11.08 37.53
CA ARG A 17 9.34 10.77 36.10
C ARG A 17 7.92 10.38 35.73
N ALA A 18 7.15 11.34 35.26
CA ALA A 18 5.91 11.07 34.55
C ALA A 18 6.30 10.29 33.26
N ALA A 19 6.11 8.99 33.28
CA ALA A 19 6.21 8.18 32.08
C ALA A 19 5.05 8.62 31.15
N ALA A 20 5.37 9.44 30.15
CA ALA A 20 4.47 9.72 29.06
C ALA A 20 4.23 8.39 28.34
N LYS A 21 3.08 7.77 28.63
CA LYS A 21 2.55 6.64 27.90
C LYS A 21 2.27 7.15 26.47
N ALA A 22 3.21 6.95 25.56
CA ALA A 22 3.00 7.18 24.15
C ALA A 22 1.79 6.34 23.75
N ALA A 23 0.66 7.00 23.50
CA ALA A 23 -0.47 6.40 22.82
C ALA A 23 0.05 6.00 21.44
N GLN A 24 0.40 4.71 21.28
CA GLN A 24 0.55 4.09 19.99
C GLN A 24 -0.85 4.09 19.38
N GLY A 25 -1.18 5.17 18.68
CA GLY A 25 -2.31 5.20 17.80
C GLY A 25 -2.15 4.01 16.85
N ALA A 26 -3.04 3.04 16.92
CA ALA A 26 -3.11 2.00 15.93
C ALA A 26 -3.20 2.71 14.57
N ALA A 27 -2.13 2.65 13.79
CA ALA A 27 -2.13 3.15 12.43
C ALA A 27 -3.24 2.38 11.72
N THR A 28 -4.35 3.05 11.43
CA THR A 28 -5.42 2.45 10.64
C THR A 28 -4.80 2.02 9.33
N ALA A 29 -4.75 0.71 9.09
CA ALA A 29 -4.16 0.18 7.87
C ALA A 29 -4.83 0.84 6.68
N THR A 30 -4.02 1.51 5.84
CA THR A 30 -4.52 2.17 4.63
C THR A 30 -5.08 1.08 3.72
N THR A 31 -6.27 1.29 3.17
CA THR A 31 -6.86 0.37 2.20
C THR A 31 -7.08 1.07 0.88
N VAL A 32 -7.23 0.31 -0.19
CA VAL A 32 -7.56 0.84 -1.52
C VAL A 32 -8.86 1.64 -1.54
N ALA A 33 -9.75 1.46 -0.55
CA ALA A 33 -10.99 2.21 -0.42
C ALA A 33 -10.78 3.69 -0.05
N SER A 34 -9.60 4.07 0.44
CA SER A 34 -9.28 5.46 0.79
C SER A 34 -8.79 6.31 -0.39
N GLY A 35 -8.74 5.77 -1.60
CA GLY A 35 -8.27 6.51 -2.78
C GLY A 35 -6.75 6.69 -2.75
N VAL A 36 -6.04 5.67 -3.19
CA VAL A 36 -4.56 5.58 -3.06
C VAL A 36 -3.82 5.89 -4.36
N TYR A 37 -4.52 6.12 -5.46
CA TYR A 37 -3.95 6.41 -6.78
C TYR A 37 -4.69 7.59 -7.43
N THR A 38 -4.10 8.21 -8.43
CA THR A 38 -4.74 9.27 -9.23
C THR A 38 -5.23 8.74 -10.57
N ALA A 39 -6.21 9.45 -11.18
CA ALA A 39 -6.66 9.16 -12.55
C ALA A 39 -5.49 9.17 -13.55
N ASP A 40 -4.55 10.09 -13.40
CA ASP A 40 -3.38 10.18 -14.28
C ASP A 40 -2.48 8.96 -14.15
N GLN A 41 -2.28 8.47 -12.94
CA GLN A 41 -1.51 7.25 -12.70
C GLN A 41 -2.20 6.04 -13.33
N ALA A 42 -3.51 5.89 -13.14
CA ALA A 42 -4.28 4.81 -13.77
C ALA A 42 -4.24 4.89 -15.30
N ARG A 43 -4.29 6.08 -15.89
CA ARG A 43 -4.20 6.26 -17.35
C ARG A 43 -2.84 5.82 -17.91
N ARG A 44 -1.72 6.13 -17.22
CA ARG A 44 -0.40 5.59 -17.59
C ARG A 44 -0.38 4.07 -17.51
N GLY A 45 -0.97 3.51 -16.45
CA GLY A 45 -1.13 2.07 -16.28
C GLY A 45 -1.95 1.44 -17.40
N GLN A 46 -3.05 2.06 -17.81
CA GLN A 46 -3.87 1.60 -18.94
C GLN A 46 -3.08 1.57 -20.24
N THR A 47 -2.32 2.62 -20.51
CA THR A 47 -1.45 2.68 -21.71
C THR A 47 -0.45 1.52 -21.72
N LYS A 48 0.20 1.26 -20.58
CA LYS A 48 1.13 0.15 -20.47
C LYS A 48 0.44 -1.22 -20.53
N TYR A 49 -0.71 -1.38 -19.90
CA TYR A 49 -1.54 -2.58 -19.99
C TYR A 49 -1.87 -2.95 -21.43
N ASN A 50 -2.33 -1.98 -22.21
CA ASN A 50 -2.68 -2.18 -23.61
C ASN A 50 -1.48 -2.60 -24.48
N GLN A 51 -0.28 -2.22 -24.08
CA GLN A 51 0.95 -2.56 -24.81
C GLN A 51 1.43 -3.99 -24.54
N VAL A 52 1.33 -4.46 -23.30
CA VAL A 52 2.05 -5.68 -22.88
C VAL A 52 1.19 -6.71 -22.15
N CYS A 53 -0.05 -6.42 -21.81
CA CYS A 53 -0.91 -7.33 -21.04
C CYS A 53 -2.15 -7.79 -21.82
N SER A 54 -2.70 -6.91 -22.65
CA SER A 54 -3.99 -7.12 -23.31
C SER A 54 -3.99 -8.29 -24.31
N ASN A 55 -2.84 -8.70 -24.80
CA ASN A 55 -2.75 -9.87 -25.71
C ASN A 55 -3.19 -11.18 -25.01
N CYS A 56 -2.90 -11.31 -23.72
CA CYS A 56 -3.27 -12.51 -22.95
C CYS A 56 -4.50 -12.27 -22.06
N HIS A 57 -4.56 -11.11 -21.37
CA HIS A 57 -5.63 -10.79 -20.44
C HIS A 57 -6.84 -10.13 -21.09
N LEU A 58 -6.81 -9.93 -22.41
CA LEU A 58 -7.77 -9.21 -23.25
C LEU A 58 -7.93 -7.73 -22.89
N SER A 59 -8.43 -6.93 -23.84
CA SER A 59 -8.58 -5.47 -23.64
C SER A 59 -9.66 -5.10 -22.62
N ASP A 60 -10.64 -5.98 -22.42
CA ASP A 60 -11.71 -5.84 -21.43
C ASP A 60 -11.37 -6.48 -20.07
N LEU A 61 -10.15 -6.99 -19.91
CA LEU A 61 -9.65 -7.64 -18.69
C LEU A 61 -10.41 -8.92 -18.29
N SER A 62 -11.21 -9.49 -19.18
CA SER A 62 -12.01 -10.69 -18.92
C SER A 62 -11.16 -11.96 -18.81
N GLY A 63 -9.91 -11.90 -19.26
CA GLY A 63 -9.02 -13.05 -19.28
C GLY A 63 -9.31 -14.03 -20.42
N SER A 64 -8.55 -15.11 -20.50
CA SER A 64 -8.64 -16.14 -21.52
C SER A 64 -8.24 -17.49 -20.92
N ASP A 65 -8.25 -18.57 -21.72
CA ASP A 65 -7.74 -19.88 -21.29
C ASP A 65 -6.27 -19.84 -20.85
N GLN A 66 -5.51 -18.83 -21.28
CA GLN A 66 -4.08 -18.68 -20.98
C GLN A 66 -3.82 -17.73 -19.82
N ALA A 67 -4.75 -16.81 -19.49
CA ALA A 67 -4.54 -15.77 -18.52
C ALA A 67 -5.84 -15.46 -17.75
N PRO A 68 -5.78 -15.34 -16.40
CA PRO A 68 -6.97 -15.11 -15.60
C PRO A 68 -7.54 -13.71 -15.86
N ALA A 69 -8.84 -13.55 -15.53
CA ALA A 69 -9.47 -12.25 -15.47
C ALA A 69 -8.76 -11.31 -14.49
N LEU A 70 -8.63 -10.04 -14.87
CA LEU A 70 -8.05 -8.96 -14.06
C LEU A 70 -9.09 -7.94 -13.60
N ALA A 71 -10.36 -8.21 -13.87
CA ALA A 71 -11.50 -7.43 -13.39
C ALA A 71 -12.61 -8.35 -12.88
N GLY A 72 -13.46 -7.81 -11.99
CA GLY A 72 -14.64 -8.51 -11.48
C GLY A 72 -14.37 -9.41 -10.27
N GLY A 73 -15.33 -10.31 -10.00
CA GLY A 73 -15.35 -11.11 -8.78
C GLY A 73 -14.10 -11.96 -8.59
N ASP A 74 -13.68 -12.69 -9.61
CA ASP A 74 -12.51 -13.59 -9.54
C ASP A 74 -11.23 -12.84 -9.19
N PHE A 75 -11.04 -11.64 -9.73
CA PHE A 75 -9.92 -10.78 -9.37
C PHE A 75 -10.02 -10.33 -7.90
N LEU A 76 -11.19 -9.84 -7.51
CA LEU A 76 -11.42 -9.33 -6.16
C LEU A 76 -11.27 -10.43 -5.11
N ASP A 77 -11.78 -11.62 -5.37
CA ASP A 77 -11.66 -12.75 -4.44
C ASP A 77 -10.20 -13.22 -4.29
N ARG A 78 -9.44 -13.20 -5.37
CA ARG A 78 -8.02 -13.56 -5.37
C ARG A 78 -7.16 -12.59 -4.56
N TRP A 79 -7.47 -11.30 -4.64
CA TRP A 79 -6.64 -10.24 -4.04
C TRP A 79 -7.18 -9.71 -2.72
N ASP A 80 -8.37 -10.13 -2.28
CA ASP A 80 -8.91 -9.72 -0.98
C ASP A 80 -8.00 -10.16 0.17
N GLY A 81 -7.65 -9.20 1.02
CA GLY A 81 -6.73 -9.42 2.13
C GLY A 81 -5.25 -9.36 1.79
N GLN A 82 -4.87 -9.31 0.52
CA GLN A 82 -3.49 -9.07 0.09
C GLN A 82 -3.20 -7.57 0.02
N THR A 83 -1.98 -7.20 -0.33
CA THR A 83 -1.57 -5.80 -0.42
C THR A 83 -1.39 -5.35 -1.87
N VAL A 84 -1.46 -4.04 -2.08
CA VAL A 84 -1.09 -3.41 -3.36
C VAL A 84 0.35 -3.77 -3.75
N GLY A 85 1.25 -3.88 -2.75
CA GLY A 85 2.63 -4.31 -2.97
C GLY A 85 2.73 -5.76 -3.47
N ASP A 86 1.86 -6.67 -3.01
CA ASP A 86 1.83 -8.05 -3.51
C ASP A 86 1.42 -8.09 -4.98
N LEU A 87 0.40 -7.31 -5.34
CA LEU A 87 -0.07 -7.20 -6.71
C LEU A 87 1.00 -6.58 -7.63
N ALA A 88 1.59 -5.46 -7.24
CA ALA A 88 2.65 -4.81 -8.00
C ALA A 88 3.90 -5.71 -8.15
N ASP A 89 4.29 -6.43 -7.11
CA ASP A 89 5.39 -7.40 -7.14
C ASP A 89 5.07 -8.54 -8.12
N ARG A 90 3.85 -9.09 -8.08
CA ARG A 90 3.42 -10.13 -9.00
C ARG A 90 3.53 -9.68 -10.45
N ILE A 91 3.04 -8.46 -10.75
CA ILE A 91 3.15 -7.88 -12.09
C ILE A 91 4.63 -7.74 -12.50
N ARG A 92 5.44 -7.14 -11.66
CA ARG A 92 6.85 -6.85 -11.97
C ARG A 92 7.72 -8.09 -12.15
N THR A 93 7.47 -9.15 -11.36
CA THR A 93 8.37 -10.31 -11.27
C THR A 93 7.96 -11.49 -12.14
N SER A 94 6.73 -11.49 -12.66
CA SER A 94 6.21 -12.63 -13.41
C SER A 94 5.40 -12.26 -14.66
N MET A 95 5.24 -10.96 -14.94
CA MET A 95 4.51 -10.47 -16.12
C MET A 95 5.34 -9.41 -16.89
N PRO A 96 5.13 -9.31 -18.21
CA PRO A 96 4.48 -10.29 -19.05
C PRO A 96 5.29 -11.59 -19.13
N GLN A 97 4.63 -12.74 -19.34
CA GLN A 97 5.31 -14.04 -19.30
C GLN A 97 6.28 -14.28 -20.46
N ASP A 98 6.09 -13.59 -21.57
CA ASP A 98 6.96 -13.61 -22.75
C ASP A 98 8.18 -12.67 -22.62
N ASP A 99 8.19 -11.76 -21.63
CA ASP A 99 9.29 -10.82 -21.38
C ASP A 99 9.40 -10.47 -19.88
N ILE A 100 9.62 -11.51 -19.05
CA ILE A 100 9.73 -11.37 -17.58
C ILE A 100 10.88 -10.44 -17.22
N GLY A 101 10.59 -9.43 -16.37
CA GLY A 101 11.58 -8.46 -15.91
C GLY A 101 11.64 -7.17 -16.74
N SER A 102 10.88 -7.05 -17.83
CA SER A 102 10.80 -5.82 -18.64
C SER A 102 10.11 -4.66 -17.92
N LEU A 103 9.30 -4.94 -16.91
CA LEU A 103 8.57 -3.93 -16.14
C LEU A 103 9.37 -3.46 -14.92
N ASN A 104 9.67 -2.17 -14.86
CA ASN A 104 10.24 -1.56 -13.66
C ASN A 104 9.16 -1.30 -12.58
N THR A 105 9.57 -0.87 -11.41
CA THR A 105 8.68 -0.64 -10.27
C THR A 105 7.61 0.43 -10.57
N GLN A 106 7.96 1.51 -11.27
CA GLN A 106 7.00 2.55 -11.65
C GLN A 106 5.92 1.99 -12.57
N MET A 107 6.31 1.25 -13.62
CA MET A 107 5.38 0.66 -14.58
C MET A 107 4.41 -0.31 -13.90
N SER A 108 4.91 -1.19 -13.02
CA SER A 108 4.05 -2.14 -12.30
C SER A 108 3.10 -1.44 -11.33
N THR A 109 3.54 -0.34 -10.69
CA THR A 109 2.69 0.48 -9.81
C THR A 109 1.60 1.19 -10.60
N ASP A 110 1.92 1.75 -11.78
CA ASP A 110 0.95 2.40 -12.65
C ASP A 110 -0.09 1.40 -13.20
N ILE A 111 0.36 0.20 -13.62
CA ILE A 111 -0.56 -0.89 -14.03
C ILE A 111 -1.47 -1.28 -12.85
N THR A 112 -0.92 -1.37 -11.65
CA THR A 112 -1.72 -1.66 -10.45
C THR A 112 -2.80 -0.60 -10.23
N ALA A 113 -2.49 0.69 -10.40
CA ALA A 113 -3.47 1.77 -10.32
C ALA A 113 -4.62 1.57 -11.33
N TYR A 114 -4.30 1.20 -12.57
CA TYR A 114 -5.30 0.89 -13.58
C TYR A 114 -6.17 -0.31 -13.18
N LEU A 115 -5.59 -1.39 -12.66
CA LEU A 115 -6.37 -2.54 -12.18
C LEU A 115 -7.28 -2.16 -11.01
N LEU A 116 -6.85 -1.30 -10.09
CA LEU A 116 -7.71 -0.78 -9.03
C LEU A 116 -8.88 0.03 -9.59
N GLN A 117 -8.62 0.89 -10.59
CA GLN A 117 -9.66 1.71 -11.24
C GLN A 117 -10.73 0.84 -11.93
N VAL A 118 -10.35 -0.14 -12.73
CA VAL A 118 -11.31 -1.01 -13.43
C VAL A 118 -12.11 -1.87 -12.45
N ASN A 119 -11.56 -2.18 -11.28
CA ASN A 119 -12.25 -2.86 -10.19
C ASN A 119 -13.03 -1.88 -9.27
N ARG A 120 -13.21 -0.63 -9.69
CA ARG A 120 -14.06 0.39 -9.06
C ARG A 120 -13.61 0.81 -7.67
N PHE A 121 -12.33 0.67 -7.34
CA PHE A 121 -11.79 1.35 -6.18
C PHE A 121 -11.67 2.85 -6.45
N PRO A 122 -11.91 3.72 -5.45
CA PRO A 122 -11.90 5.15 -5.67
C PRO A 122 -10.50 5.67 -5.98
N GLU A 123 -10.44 6.67 -6.85
CA GLU A 123 -9.24 7.49 -7.03
C GLU A 123 -9.06 8.47 -5.88
N GLY A 124 -7.83 8.86 -5.63
CA GLY A 124 -7.43 9.84 -4.63
C GLY A 124 -6.75 11.05 -5.27
N LYS A 125 -6.10 11.83 -4.42
CA LYS A 125 -5.42 13.07 -4.82
C LYS A 125 -3.92 12.89 -5.05
N GLU A 126 -3.37 11.77 -4.59
CA GLU A 126 -1.94 11.49 -4.66
C GLU A 126 -1.68 10.14 -5.34
N GLU A 127 -0.56 10.07 -6.04
CA GLU A 127 -0.12 8.84 -6.68
C GLU A 127 0.48 7.86 -5.67
N MET A 128 0.28 6.58 -5.91
CA MET A 128 1.06 5.55 -5.24
C MET A 128 2.53 5.72 -5.57
N LYS A 129 3.38 5.85 -4.55
CA LYS A 129 4.82 5.86 -4.73
C LYS A 129 5.30 4.47 -5.16
N PRO A 130 6.25 4.36 -6.11
CA PRO A 130 6.80 3.09 -6.54
C PRO A 130 7.83 2.55 -5.52
N ASP A 131 7.39 2.45 -4.28
CA ASP A 131 8.15 1.98 -3.13
C ASP A 131 7.48 0.74 -2.55
N ARG A 132 8.17 -0.38 -2.63
CA ARG A 132 7.66 -1.68 -2.19
C ARG A 132 7.22 -1.67 -0.72
N ALA A 133 7.98 -1.04 0.15
CA ALA A 133 7.65 -1.00 1.58
C ALA A 133 6.35 -0.21 1.82
N VAL A 134 6.16 0.90 1.12
CA VAL A 134 4.93 1.71 1.17
C VAL A 134 3.76 0.93 0.58
N LEU A 135 3.90 0.33 -0.61
CA LEU A 135 2.83 -0.41 -1.27
C LEU A 135 2.35 -1.63 -0.44
N LYS A 136 3.23 -2.26 0.32
CA LYS A 136 2.90 -3.36 1.24
C LYS A 136 2.07 -2.93 2.46
N THR A 137 1.97 -1.65 2.75
CA THR A 137 1.09 -1.14 3.82
C THR A 137 -0.34 -0.89 3.38
N ILE A 138 -0.63 -1.00 2.08
CA ILE A 138 -1.95 -0.71 1.50
C ILE A 138 -2.69 -2.03 1.27
N ALA A 139 -3.74 -2.28 2.03
CA ALA A 139 -4.51 -3.51 1.90
C ALA A 139 -5.56 -3.41 0.78
N ILE A 140 -5.68 -4.45 -0.03
CA ILE A 140 -6.79 -4.64 -0.96
C ILE A 140 -7.93 -5.30 -0.18
N LYS A 141 -9.06 -4.62 -0.11
CA LYS A 141 -10.28 -5.13 0.52
C LYS A 141 -11.43 -4.96 -0.44
N LYS A 142 -12.07 -6.08 -0.79
CA LYS A 142 -13.30 -6.03 -1.60
C LYS A 142 -14.43 -5.35 -0.80
N LYS A 143 -15.32 -4.70 -1.53
CA LYS A 143 -16.49 -4.02 -0.93
C LYS A 143 -17.58 -5.02 -0.63
#